data_7acedc6e054d877b67a040b103bba71e
#
_entry.id   7acedc6e054d877b67a040b103bba71e
#
_cell.length_a   1.000
_cell.length_b   1.000
_cell.length_c   1.000
_cell.angle_alpha   90.00
_cell.angle_beta   90.00
_cell.angle_gamma   90.00
#
_symmetry.space_group_name_H-M   'P 1'
#
loop_
_entity.id
_entity.type
_entity.pdbx_description
1 polymer ?
#
loop_
_entity_poly.entity_id
_entity_poly.type
_entity_poly.pdbx_seq_one_letter_code
_entity_poly.pdbx_strand_id
1 'polypeptide(L)'
;MKATMTQQSPPRSTRGVYGISVTSELTGIGPQTLRLYERRGLIAPSRTGGGTRRYSEEDIYRLNRVSELVEAGVNLTGIRQILDLEAANTELRAENVRLQQEVAALETTEG
;
A
#
# COMPACT_ATOMS: atom_id res chain seq x y z
N MET A 1 -6.86 23.58 0.72
CA MET A 1 -7.27 23.29 0.13
C MET A 1 -6.90 22.37 -0.67
N LYS A 2 -6.10 22.28 -1.23
CA LYS A 2 -5.67 21.36 -1.97
C LYS A 2 -5.56 20.11 -1.35
N ALA A 3 -5.38 19.93 -0.16
CA ALA A 3 -5.23 18.64 0.45
C ALA A 3 -6.38 17.72 0.12
N THR A 4 -7.52 18.29 -0.10
CA THR A 4 -8.64 17.44 -0.39
C THR A 4 -8.53 16.77 -1.70
N MET A 5 -7.72 17.33 -2.60
CA MET A 5 -7.63 16.71 -3.84
C MET A 5 -6.89 15.47 -3.78
N THR A 6 -5.98 15.30 -2.89
CA THR A 6 -5.20 14.09 -2.83
C THR A 6 -6.05 12.90 -2.51
N GLN A 7 -7.21 13.12 -1.92
CA GLN A 7 -8.07 12.01 -1.60
C GLN A 7 -8.76 11.44 -2.81
N GLN A 8 -8.67 12.14 -3.92
CA GLN A 8 -9.31 11.69 -5.14
C GLN A 8 -8.41 10.83 -5.99
N SER A 9 -7.22 10.53 -5.51
CA SER A 9 -6.30 9.71 -6.28
C SER A 9 -6.90 8.34 -6.56
N PRO A 10 -6.74 7.84 -7.76
CA PRO A 10 -7.27 6.50 -8.06
C PRO A 10 -6.51 5.45 -7.27
N PRO A 11 -7.13 4.31 -7.02
CA PRO A 11 -6.44 3.24 -6.34
C PRO A 11 -5.24 2.78 -7.15
N ARG A 12 -4.20 2.35 -6.48
CA ARG A 12 -3.02 1.83 -7.15
C ARG A 12 -3.31 0.45 -7.65
N SER A 13 -2.69 0.12 -8.78
CA SER A 13 -2.85 -1.20 -9.34
C SER A 13 -2.15 -2.24 -8.46
N THR A 14 -2.79 -3.38 -8.29
CA THR A 14 -2.19 -4.50 -7.58
C THR A 14 -1.64 -5.54 -8.54
N ARG A 15 -1.68 -5.23 -9.85
CA ARG A 15 -1.16 -6.15 -10.83
C ARG A 15 0.35 -6.10 -10.85
N GLY A 16 1.02 -7.24 -10.78
CA GLY A 16 2.47 -7.31 -10.76
C GLY A 16 3.03 -7.14 -12.16
N VAL A 17 3.75 -6.06 -12.39
CA VAL A 17 4.32 -5.77 -13.71
C VAL A 17 5.82 -5.50 -13.68
N TYR A 18 6.40 -5.23 -12.52
CA TYR A 18 7.80 -4.85 -12.43
C TYR A 18 8.65 -5.99 -11.88
N GLY A 19 9.76 -6.28 -12.55
CA GLY A 19 10.71 -7.23 -12.02
C GLY A 19 11.51 -6.62 -10.88
N ILE A 20 12.35 -7.43 -10.24
CA ILE A 20 13.08 -6.98 -9.07
C ILE A 20 14.10 -5.90 -9.43
N SER A 21 14.73 -5.98 -10.60
CA SER A 21 15.71 -4.98 -10.98
C SER A 21 15.08 -3.61 -11.18
N VAL A 22 13.96 -3.57 -11.88
CA VAL A 22 13.25 -2.32 -12.11
C VAL A 22 12.73 -1.77 -10.78
N THR A 23 12.19 -2.64 -9.94
CA THR A 23 11.69 -2.23 -8.63
C THR A 23 12.81 -1.63 -7.80
N SER A 24 13.99 -2.25 -7.85
CA SER A 24 15.13 -1.72 -7.13
C SER A 24 15.48 -0.32 -7.62
N GLU A 25 15.44 -0.09 -8.94
CA GLU A 25 15.72 1.22 -9.48
C GLU A 25 14.67 2.24 -9.08
N LEU A 26 13.41 1.84 -9.12
CA LEU A 26 12.32 2.76 -8.80
C LEU A 26 12.31 3.17 -7.33
N THR A 27 12.69 2.27 -6.45
CA THR A 27 12.59 2.53 -5.02
C THR A 27 13.92 2.89 -4.37
N GLY A 28 15.02 2.61 -5.04
CA GLY A 28 16.33 2.80 -4.43
C GLY A 28 16.70 1.72 -3.45
N ILE A 29 15.91 0.66 -3.34
CA ILE A 29 16.16 -0.43 -2.39
C ILE A 29 16.84 -1.56 -3.14
N GLY A 30 17.98 -2.02 -2.64
CA GLY A 30 18.72 -3.07 -3.31
C GLY A 30 17.97 -4.39 -3.35
N PRO A 31 18.31 -5.26 -4.31
CA PRO A 31 17.57 -6.53 -4.45
C PRO A 31 17.63 -7.41 -3.21
N GLN A 32 18.76 -7.43 -2.51
CA GLN A 32 18.85 -8.26 -1.32
C GLN A 32 17.97 -7.75 -0.22
N THR A 33 17.86 -6.42 -0.10
CA THR A 33 16.97 -5.83 0.89
C THR A 33 15.51 -6.08 0.52
N LEU A 34 15.19 -6.06 -0.78
CA LEU A 34 13.83 -6.39 -1.20
C LEU A 34 13.48 -7.83 -0.78
N ARG A 35 14.43 -8.76 -0.93
CA ARG A 35 14.19 -10.13 -0.51
C ARG A 35 14.05 -10.25 1.01
N LEU A 36 14.81 -9.46 1.74
CA LEU A 36 14.70 -9.42 3.19
C LEU A 36 13.30 -8.93 3.59
N TYR A 37 12.83 -7.87 2.96
CA TYR A 37 11.51 -7.33 3.30
C TYR A 37 10.43 -8.36 3.01
N GLU A 38 10.58 -9.13 1.93
CA GLU A 38 9.62 -10.18 1.64
C GLU A 38 9.65 -11.24 2.73
N ARG A 39 10.84 -11.65 3.16
CA ARG A 39 10.95 -12.67 4.21
C ARG A 39 10.36 -12.18 5.53
N ARG A 40 10.45 -10.88 5.78
CA ARG A 40 9.92 -10.31 7.02
C ARG A 40 8.45 -9.94 6.92
N GLY A 41 7.83 -10.24 5.81
CA GLY A 41 6.39 -10.00 5.66
C GLY A 41 6.00 -8.58 5.39
N LEU A 42 6.95 -7.73 4.99
CA LEU A 42 6.64 -6.34 4.69
C LEU A 42 6.05 -6.17 3.31
N ILE A 43 6.32 -7.11 2.41
CA ILE A 43 5.83 -7.03 1.05
C ILE A 43 5.63 -8.45 0.54
N ALA A 44 4.70 -8.62 -0.38
CA ALA A 44 4.40 -9.94 -0.93
C ALA A 44 4.19 -9.81 -2.44
N PRO A 45 5.27 -9.76 -3.22
CA PRO A 45 5.12 -9.63 -4.66
C PRO A 45 4.49 -10.90 -5.25
N SER A 46 3.79 -10.74 -6.35
CA SER A 46 3.26 -11.91 -7.04
C SER A 46 4.40 -12.59 -7.78
N ARG A 47 4.12 -13.75 -8.33
CA ARG A 47 5.13 -14.50 -9.08
C ARG A 47 4.54 -14.98 -10.39
N THR A 48 5.40 -15.01 -11.42
CA THR A 48 4.99 -15.57 -12.69
C THR A 48 4.92 -17.08 -12.55
N GLY A 49 4.45 -17.76 -13.59
CA GLY A 49 4.39 -19.21 -13.61
C GLY A 49 5.76 -19.85 -13.40
N GLY A 50 6.83 -19.17 -13.79
CA GLY A 50 8.18 -19.67 -13.58
C GLY A 50 8.78 -19.29 -12.23
N GLY A 51 8.02 -18.64 -11.37
CA GLY A 51 8.49 -18.30 -10.03
C GLY A 51 9.20 -16.97 -9.92
N THR A 52 9.17 -16.16 -10.97
CA THR A 52 9.85 -14.86 -10.96
C THR A 52 8.97 -13.83 -10.27
N ARG A 53 9.57 -13.03 -9.40
CA ARG A 53 8.85 -11.99 -8.68
C ARG A 53 8.37 -10.90 -9.61
N ARG A 54 7.15 -10.42 -9.35
CA ARG A 54 6.56 -9.28 -10.08
C ARG A 54 5.94 -8.34 -9.06
N TYR A 55 6.38 -7.11 -9.07
CA TYR A 55 5.93 -6.10 -8.12
C TYR A 55 4.89 -5.20 -8.77
N SER A 56 3.90 -4.77 -8.00
CA SER A 56 2.83 -3.92 -8.50
C SER A 56 3.10 -2.47 -8.12
N GLU A 57 2.25 -1.57 -8.63
CA GLU A 57 2.30 -0.17 -8.21
C GLU A 57 2.05 -0.06 -6.71
N GLU A 58 1.14 -0.85 -6.20
CA GLU A 58 0.86 -0.86 -4.78
C GLU A 58 2.10 -1.28 -3.99
N ASP A 59 2.84 -2.27 -4.51
CA ASP A 59 4.07 -2.71 -3.88
C ASP A 59 5.10 -1.59 -3.86
N ILE A 60 5.21 -0.84 -4.97
CA ILE A 60 6.17 0.26 -5.03
C ILE A 60 5.82 1.32 -3.97
N TYR A 61 4.54 1.66 -3.85
CA TYR A 61 4.11 2.62 -2.84
C TYR A 61 4.46 2.11 -1.44
N ARG A 62 4.19 0.85 -1.18
CA ARG A 62 4.46 0.27 0.14
C ARG A 62 5.95 0.27 0.44
N LEU A 63 6.78 -0.03 -0.55
CA LEU A 63 8.23 -0.02 -0.37
C LEU A 63 8.75 1.38 -0.07
N ASN A 64 8.20 2.39 -0.75
CA ASN A 64 8.61 3.76 -0.47
C ASN A 64 8.22 4.16 0.95
N ARG A 65 7.06 3.69 1.41
CA ARG A 65 6.63 3.96 2.78
C ARG A 65 7.56 3.26 3.78
N VAL A 66 7.97 2.03 3.46
CA VAL A 66 8.92 1.32 4.31
C VAL A 66 10.22 2.13 4.44
N SER A 67 10.71 2.67 3.33
CA SER A 67 11.93 3.47 3.37
C SER A 67 11.79 4.69 4.27
N GLU A 68 10.64 5.36 4.20
CA GLU A 68 10.38 6.51 5.05
C GLU A 68 10.47 6.13 6.53
N LEU A 69 9.88 5.00 6.86
CA LEU A 69 9.84 4.57 8.26
C LEU A 69 11.20 4.10 8.73
N VAL A 70 11.97 3.45 7.85
CA VAL A 70 13.34 3.06 8.19
C VAL A 70 14.15 4.31 8.50
N GLU A 71 14.02 5.34 7.69
CA GLU A 71 14.75 6.59 7.94
C GLU A 71 14.29 7.27 9.21
N ALA A 72 13.05 7.08 9.59
CA ALA A 72 12.55 7.64 10.83
C ALA A 72 12.97 6.85 12.06
N GLY A 73 13.72 5.76 11.86
CA GLY A 73 14.24 4.98 12.98
C GLY A 73 13.33 3.87 13.46
N VAL A 74 12.32 3.51 12.70
CA VAL A 74 11.41 2.45 13.10
C VAL A 74 12.00 1.11 12.67
N ASN A 75 12.00 0.12 13.55
CA ASN A 75 12.50 -1.20 13.19
C ASN A 75 11.49 -1.94 12.31
N LEU A 76 11.91 -3.04 11.70
CA LEU A 76 11.08 -3.72 10.70
C LEU A 76 9.79 -4.27 11.28
N THR A 77 9.83 -4.76 12.52
CA THR A 77 8.62 -5.26 13.16
C THR A 77 7.60 -4.13 13.35
N GLY A 78 8.08 -2.98 13.81
CA GLY A 78 7.21 -1.82 13.97
C GLY A 78 6.68 -1.32 12.65
N ILE A 79 7.50 -1.36 11.60
CA ILE A 79 7.07 -0.94 10.27
C ILE A 79 5.92 -1.81 9.80
N ARG A 80 6.03 -3.13 9.99
CA ARG A 80 4.97 -4.02 9.57
C ARG A 80 3.67 -3.68 10.29
N GLN A 81 3.76 -3.41 11.60
CA GLN A 81 2.58 -3.05 12.36
C GLN A 81 1.97 -1.74 11.88
N ILE A 82 2.82 -0.77 11.58
CA ILE A 82 2.33 0.51 11.08
C ILE A 82 1.62 0.34 9.74
N LEU A 83 2.22 -0.42 8.83
CA LEU A 83 1.62 -0.62 7.53
C LEU A 83 0.28 -1.35 7.62
N ASP A 84 0.19 -2.33 8.51
CA ASP A 84 -1.06 -3.05 8.70
C ASP A 84 -2.12 -2.12 9.27
N LEU A 85 -1.75 -1.26 10.21
CA LEU A 85 -2.68 -0.31 10.78
C LEU A 85 -3.11 0.74 9.76
N GLU A 86 -2.19 1.19 8.91
CA GLU A 86 -2.54 2.14 7.87
C GLU A 86 -3.52 1.54 6.88
N ALA A 87 -3.32 0.28 6.51
CA ALA A 87 -4.22 -0.40 5.60
C ALA A 87 -5.62 -0.55 6.23
N ALA A 88 -5.67 -0.97 7.49
CA ALA A 88 -6.94 -1.10 8.19
C ALA A 88 -7.64 0.24 8.33
N ASN A 89 -6.86 1.30 8.58
CA ASN A 89 -7.43 2.64 8.73
C ASN A 89 -8.04 3.10 7.41
N THR A 90 -7.36 2.84 6.30
CA THR A 90 -7.88 3.21 4.99
C THR A 90 -9.19 2.49 4.70
N GLU A 91 -9.23 1.18 5.00
CA GLU A 91 -10.44 0.41 4.77
C GLU A 91 -11.59 0.87 5.64
N LEU A 92 -11.30 1.16 6.91
CA LEU A 92 -12.35 1.61 7.83
C LEU A 92 -12.88 2.98 7.43
N ARG A 93 -12.00 3.86 6.96
CA ARG A 93 -12.45 5.17 6.50
C ARG A 93 -13.34 5.04 5.28
N ALA A 94 -12.99 4.16 4.35
CA ALA A 94 -13.81 3.95 3.17
C ALA A 94 -15.17 3.38 3.56
N GLU A 95 -15.18 2.42 4.48
CA GLU A 95 -16.42 1.83 4.95
C GLU A 95 -17.29 2.88 5.65
N ASN A 96 -16.65 3.74 6.43
CA ASN A 96 -17.38 4.78 7.15
C ASN A 96 -18.05 5.75 6.18
N VAL A 97 -17.34 6.14 5.12
CA VAL A 97 -17.92 7.01 4.11
C VAL A 97 -19.09 6.33 3.43
N ARG A 98 -18.95 5.04 3.09
CA ARG A 98 -20.01 4.30 2.44
C ARG A 98 -21.27 4.24 3.32
N LEU A 99 -21.07 3.97 4.61
CA LEU A 99 -22.20 3.89 5.53
C LEU A 99 -22.87 5.25 5.70
N GLN A 100 -22.08 6.31 5.75
CA GLN A 100 -22.65 7.64 5.85
C GLN A 100 -23.50 7.96 4.63
N GLN A 101 -23.05 7.55 3.47
CA GLN A 101 -23.80 7.77 2.24
C GLN A 101 -25.08 6.98 2.24
N GLU A 102 -25.06 5.76 2.75
CA GLU A 102 -26.28 4.96 2.84
C GLU A 102 -27.29 5.58 3.79
N VAL A 103 -26.82 6.09 4.91
CA VAL A 103 -27.71 6.74 5.87
C VAL A 103 -28.31 7.97 5.24
N ALA A 104 -27.51 8.76 4.55
CA ALA A 104 -28.04 9.98 3.91
C ALA A 104 -29.09 9.64 2.86
N ALA A 105 -28.86 8.56 2.12
CA ALA A 105 -29.82 8.14 1.11
C ALA A 105 -31.16 7.73 1.74
N LEU A 106 -31.08 7.04 2.88
CA LEU A 106 -32.30 6.63 3.57
C LEU A 106 -33.03 7.82 4.12
N GLU A 107 -32.32 8.79 4.65
CA GLU A 107 -32.97 10.01 5.18
C GLU A 107 -33.63 10.77 4.05
N THR A 108 -32.98 10.82 2.89
CA THR A 108 -33.58 11.53 1.77
C THR A 108 -34.86 10.84 1.29
N THR A 109 -34.87 9.51 1.34
CA THR A 109 -36.02 8.76 0.88
C THR A 109 -37.21 8.97 1.78
N GLU A 110 -36.98 9.19 3.03
CA GLU A 110 -38.08 9.37 3.95
C GLU A 110 -38.70 10.75 3.84
N GLY A 111 -37.99 11.70 3.36
CA GLY A 111 -38.49 13.01 3.15
C GLY A 111 -39.41 13.06 1.96
#